data_813cdf665ca487233ed2c523598a457b
#
_entry.id   813cdf665ca487233ed2c523598a457b
#
_cell.length_a   1.000
_cell.length_b   1.000
_cell.length_c   1.000
_cell.angle_alpha   90.00
_cell.angle_beta   90.00
_cell.angle_gamma   90.00
#
_symmetry.space_group_name_H-M   'P 1'
#
loop_
_entity.id
_entity.type
_entity.pdbx_description
1 polymer ?
#
loop_
_entity_poly.entity_id
_entity_poly.type
_entity_poly.pdbx_seq_one_letter_code
_entity_poly.pdbx_strand_id
1 'polypeptide(L)'
;MKKKSNNSNLLVDLFKKKPLGAAGLIIMIIFLLIAIFADQLAPYPMQNGNMQLDFLNMLSTSSKEHLLGTDSLGQDVLSYLIYGCRTSVILAIVCTLVTTIISVIIGVSSAVLGGWFDLIVQRLVDGFQCIPGVLITMIMMAIMGKGLPQLIIAIAVPGGIGGARLMRSAAFSVKDAGYVRMSRLLGSKSAWRAIKHVLPNIMPLIIINMAGSLSGVIMQEASMNFLGYGVAVGTPSWGYMITYQGRANMYTAPWLALYPGLCIMLLVFAANMFGDAIRDLLDPRLKGGVGSYSNKKISKFAKKIAEKRAKMAAKAG
;
A
#
# COMPACT_ATOMS: atom_id res chain seq x y z
N MET A 1 7.64 38.64 2.65
CA MET A 1 8.37 37.82 1.66
C MET A 1 7.44 36.72 1.15
N LYS A 2 6.95 36.87 -0.10
CA LYS A 2 6.10 35.84 -0.75
C LYS A 2 6.92 34.57 -0.99
N LYS A 3 6.64 33.50 -0.22
CA LYS A 3 7.16 32.16 -0.47
C LYS A 3 6.53 31.69 -1.80
N LYS A 4 7.29 31.70 -2.90
CA LYS A 4 6.89 31.06 -4.15
C LYS A 4 6.55 29.62 -3.82
N SER A 5 5.25 29.30 -3.81
CA SER A 5 4.73 27.94 -3.86
C SER A 5 5.26 27.35 -5.16
N ASN A 6 6.33 26.57 -5.07
CA ASN A 6 6.80 25.77 -6.19
C ASN A 6 5.82 24.57 -6.27
N ASN A 7 4.72 24.77 -6.99
CA ASN A 7 3.82 23.69 -7.40
C ASN A 7 4.56 22.81 -8.44
N SER A 8 5.64 22.18 -8.01
CA SER A 8 6.17 21.05 -8.76
C SER A 8 5.13 19.95 -8.64
N ASN A 9 4.54 19.55 -9.78
CA ASN A 9 3.60 18.44 -9.81
C ASN A 9 4.31 17.22 -9.21
N LEU A 10 3.70 16.60 -8.20
CA LEU A 10 4.25 15.46 -7.46
C LEU A 10 4.72 14.35 -8.41
N LEU A 11 3.99 14.15 -9.52
CA LEU A 11 4.36 13.24 -10.59
C LEU A 11 5.68 13.63 -11.28
N VAL A 12 5.87 14.91 -11.61
CA VAL A 12 7.12 15.39 -12.25
C VAL A 12 8.31 15.21 -11.31
N ASP A 13 8.12 15.48 -10.02
CA ASP A 13 9.16 15.26 -9.01
C ASP A 13 9.46 13.76 -8.82
N LEU A 14 8.47 12.88 -8.90
CA LEU A 14 8.65 11.43 -8.87
C LEU A 14 9.55 10.96 -10.02
N PHE A 15 9.23 11.33 -11.26
CA PHE A 15 10.01 10.91 -12.43
C PHE A 15 11.42 11.51 -12.46
N LYS A 16 11.61 12.77 -12.02
CA LYS A 16 12.92 13.44 -12.08
C LYS A 16 13.84 13.11 -10.90
N LYS A 17 13.27 12.92 -9.71
CA LYS A 17 14.08 12.79 -8.47
C LYS A 17 14.14 11.35 -7.96
N LYS A 18 13.18 10.48 -8.34
CA LYS A 18 13.02 9.13 -7.82
C LYS A 18 12.71 8.15 -8.96
N PRO A 19 13.68 7.85 -9.85
CA PRO A 19 13.44 7.02 -11.02
C PRO A 19 13.00 5.59 -10.67
N LEU A 20 13.50 5.03 -9.56
CA LEU A 20 13.07 3.72 -9.09
C LEU A 20 11.58 3.72 -8.66
N GLY A 21 11.14 4.76 -7.95
CA GLY A 21 9.72 4.89 -7.61
C GLY A 21 8.82 5.11 -8.83
N ALA A 22 9.32 5.82 -9.85
CA ALA A 22 8.63 5.96 -11.12
C ALA A 22 8.51 4.60 -11.86
N ALA A 23 9.56 3.78 -11.85
CA ALA A 23 9.50 2.41 -12.37
C ALA A 23 8.46 1.57 -11.62
N GLY A 24 8.43 1.64 -10.29
CA GLY A 24 7.41 0.98 -9.46
C GLY A 24 6.00 1.40 -9.85
N LEU A 25 5.74 2.71 -10.03
CA LEU A 25 4.46 3.22 -10.49
C LEU A 25 4.08 2.68 -11.87
N ILE A 26 5.02 2.65 -12.82
CA ILE A 26 4.77 2.12 -14.17
C ILE A 26 4.36 0.65 -14.11
N ILE A 27 5.09 -0.18 -13.34
CA ILE A 27 4.76 -1.59 -13.16
C ILE A 27 3.37 -1.75 -12.53
N MET A 28 3.03 -0.97 -11.49
CA MET A 28 1.70 -1.00 -10.88
C MET A 28 0.60 -0.60 -11.87
N ILE A 29 0.84 0.40 -12.74
CA ILE A 29 -0.10 0.79 -13.80
C ILE A 29 -0.27 -0.32 -14.82
N ILE A 30 0.80 -1.03 -15.20
CA ILE A 30 0.72 -2.18 -16.12
C ILE A 30 -0.16 -3.28 -15.49
N PHE A 31 0.06 -3.64 -14.23
CA PHE A 31 -0.79 -4.62 -13.54
C PHE A 31 -2.24 -4.17 -13.42
N LEU A 32 -2.48 -2.87 -13.18
CA LEU A 32 -3.82 -2.31 -13.14
C LEU A 32 -4.51 -2.40 -14.52
N LEU A 33 -3.80 -2.11 -15.61
CA LEU A 33 -4.33 -2.25 -16.97
C LEU A 33 -4.62 -3.72 -17.30
N ILE A 34 -3.73 -4.65 -16.95
CA ILE A 34 -3.97 -6.09 -17.09
C ILE A 34 -5.22 -6.50 -16.32
N ALA A 35 -5.41 -6.01 -15.10
CA ALA A 35 -6.58 -6.31 -14.27
C ALA A 35 -7.89 -5.78 -14.89
N ILE A 36 -7.88 -4.58 -15.46
CA ILE A 36 -9.06 -3.97 -16.11
C ILE A 36 -9.39 -4.71 -17.41
N PHE A 37 -8.41 -4.96 -18.25
CA PHE A 37 -8.58 -5.55 -19.58
C PHE A 37 -8.39 -7.07 -19.58
N ALA A 38 -8.58 -7.74 -18.43
CA ALA A 38 -8.32 -9.18 -18.30
C ALA A 38 -9.14 -10.02 -19.28
N ASP A 39 -10.42 -9.66 -19.52
CA ASP A 39 -11.30 -10.41 -20.45
C ASP A 39 -10.85 -10.29 -21.92
N GLN A 40 -10.16 -9.21 -22.30
CA GLN A 40 -9.63 -8.99 -23.63
C GLN A 40 -8.22 -9.56 -23.81
N LEU A 41 -7.45 -9.63 -22.74
CA LEU A 41 -6.05 -10.07 -22.77
C LEU A 41 -5.90 -11.59 -22.58
N ALA A 42 -6.88 -12.23 -21.89
CA ALA A 42 -6.83 -13.67 -21.66
C ALA A 42 -7.07 -14.46 -22.95
N PRO A 43 -6.14 -15.35 -23.39
CA PRO A 43 -6.35 -16.18 -24.56
C PRO A 43 -7.60 -17.08 -24.43
N TYR A 44 -7.88 -17.54 -23.22
CA TYR A 44 -9.07 -18.35 -22.88
C TYR A 44 -9.91 -17.59 -21.85
N PRO A 45 -10.88 -16.76 -22.30
CA PRO A 45 -11.70 -15.97 -21.39
C PRO A 45 -12.62 -16.86 -20.53
N MET A 46 -12.91 -16.40 -19.32
CA MET A 46 -13.81 -17.10 -18.41
C MET A 46 -15.21 -17.23 -19.02
N GLN A 47 -15.81 -18.41 -18.89
CA GLN A 47 -17.20 -18.67 -19.30
C GLN A 47 -18.07 -18.83 -18.04
N ASN A 48 -19.12 -18.02 -17.93
CA ASN A 48 -20.01 -18.02 -16.77
C ASN A 48 -19.27 -17.89 -15.41
N GLY A 49 -18.18 -17.12 -15.38
CA GLY A 49 -17.37 -16.91 -14.17
C GLY A 49 -16.40 -18.05 -13.84
N ASN A 50 -16.25 -19.04 -14.70
CA ASN A 50 -15.33 -20.17 -14.53
C ASN A 50 -14.26 -20.20 -15.63
N MET A 51 -13.07 -20.68 -15.28
CA MET A 51 -12.02 -20.97 -16.25
C MET A 51 -12.43 -22.17 -17.12
N GLN A 52 -12.01 -22.13 -18.37
CA GLN A 52 -12.23 -23.25 -19.29
C GLN A 52 -11.37 -24.44 -18.88
N LEU A 53 -11.94 -25.65 -18.93
CA LEU A 53 -11.29 -26.91 -18.57
C LEU A 53 -10.96 -27.69 -19.82
N ASP A 54 -9.73 -28.14 -19.97
CA ASP A 54 -9.28 -29.03 -21.03
C ASP A 54 -8.58 -30.25 -20.44
N PHE A 55 -9.38 -31.25 -20.11
CA PHE A 55 -8.88 -32.48 -19.48
C PHE A 55 -7.96 -33.32 -20.36
N LEU A 56 -7.87 -33.03 -21.67
CA LEU A 56 -6.96 -33.72 -22.58
C LEU A 56 -5.54 -33.17 -22.47
N ASN A 57 -5.41 -31.90 -22.07
CA ASN A 57 -4.13 -31.18 -21.97
C ASN A 57 -3.76 -30.85 -20.51
N MET A 58 -4.06 -31.74 -19.54
CA MET A 58 -3.69 -31.53 -18.14
C MET A 58 -2.17 -31.56 -17.96
N LEU A 59 -1.62 -30.62 -17.16
CA LEU A 59 -0.21 -30.48 -16.84
C LEU A 59 0.70 -30.43 -18.09
N SER A 60 0.18 -29.97 -19.22
CA SER A 60 0.94 -29.80 -20.44
C SER A 60 1.93 -28.63 -20.30
N THR A 61 3.15 -28.83 -20.84
CA THR A 61 4.16 -27.80 -20.92
C THR A 61 3.78 -26.72 -21.94
N SER A 62 4.55 -25.65 -22.00
CA SER A 62 4.36 -24.57 -22.99
C SER A 62 4.20 -25.11 -24.41
N SER A 63 3.14 -24.68 -25.09
CA SER A 63 2.79 -25.04 -26.45
C SER A 63 2.32 -23.81 -27.24
N LYS A 64 2.01 -23.98 -28.54
CA LYS A 64 1.43 -22.89 -29.36
C LYS A 64 0.02 -22.52 -28.90
N GLU A 65 -0.73 -23.48 -28.37
CA GLU A 65 -2.10 -23.29 -27.85
C GLU A 65 -2.06 -22.73 -26.42
N HIS A 66 -1.15 -23.23 -25.57
CA HIS A 66 -0.98 -22.80 -24.19
C HIS A 66 0.42 -22.27 -23.95
N LEU A 67 0.61 -20.95 -24.09
CA LEU A 67 1.93 -20.28 -24.05
C LEU A 67 2.72 -20.55 -22.76
N LEU A 68 2.05 -20.66 -21.62
CA LEU A 68 2.68 -20.95 -20.32
C LEU A 68 2.31 -22.35 -19.80
N GLY A 69 1.73 -23.20 -20.66
CA GLY A 69 1.25 -24.52 -20.27
C GLY A 69 -0.12 -24.49 -19.60
N THR A 70 -0.50 -25.64 -19.04
CA THR A 70 -1.78 -25.84 -18.38
C THR A 70 -1.58 -26.33 -16.96
N ASP A 71 -2.65 -26.21 -16.15
CA ASP A 71 -2.68 -26.68 -14.78
C ASP A 71 -3.22 -28.13 -14.66
N SER A 72 -3.45 -28.60 -13.42
CA SER A 72 -3.97 -29.94 -13.15
C SER A 72 -5.42 -30.18 -13.60
N LEU A 73 -6.13 -29.14 -14.00
CA LEU A 73 -7.50 -29.20 -14.54
C LEU A 73 -7.52 -28.89 -16.06
N GLY A 74 -6.34 -28.72 -16.67
CA GLY A 74 -6.21 -28.30 -18.07
C GLY A 74 -6.50 -26.81 -18.30
N GLN A 75 -6.57 -25.98 -17.24
CA GLN A 75 -6.79 -24.55 -17.37
C GLN A 75 -5.54 -23.88 -17.91
N ASP A 76 -5.69 -22.90 -18.83
CA ASP A 76 -4.57 -22.15 -19.37
C ASP A 76 -3.92 -21.26 -18.31
N VAL A 77 -2.63 -21.49 -18.07
CA VAL A 77 -1.87 -20.79 -17.02
C VAL A 77 -1.76 -19.30 -17.27
N LEU A 78 -1.60 -18.86 -18.53
CA LEU A 78 -1.53 -17.42 -18.85
C LEU A 78 -2.84 -16.72 -18.55
N SER A 79 -3.97 -17.30 -18.97
CA SER A 79 -5.30 -16.79 -18.67
C SER A 79 -5.55 -16.74 -17.17
N TYR A 80 -5.14 -17.79 -16.45
CA TYR A 80 -5.25 -17.83 -14.99
C TYR A 80 -4.44 -16.73 -14.30
N LEU A 81 -3.23 -16.45 -14.76
CA LEU A 81 -2.38 -15.37 -14.22
C LEU A 81 -2.99 -13.98 -14.46
N ILE A 82 -3.60 -13.77 -15.64
CA ILE A 82 -4.27 -12.51 -15.98
C ILE A 82 -5.50 -12.28 -15.10
N TYR A 83 -6.35 -13.28 -14.91
CA TYR A 83 -7.50 -13.18 -13.99
C TYR A 83 -7.07 -13.11 -12.53
N GLY A 84 -6.02 -13.84 -12.14
CA GLY A 84 -5.41 -13.73 -10.82
C GLY A 84 -4.89 -12.34 -10.52
N CYS A 85 -4.35 -11.66 -11.52
CA CYS A 85 -3.95 -10.25 -11.43
C CYS A 85 -5.15 -9.36 -11.05
N ARG A 86 -6.31 -9.53 -11.71
CA ARG A 86 -7.53 -8.77 -11.40
C ARG A 86 -7.93 -8.95 -9.95
N THR A 87 -7.96 -10.18 -9.45
CA THR A 87 -8.32 -10.49 -8.06
C THR A 87 -7.37 -9.84 -7.06
N SER A 88 -6.06 -10.03 -7.24
CA SER A 88 -5.03 -9.51 -6.32
C SER A 88 -4.95 -7.98 -6.35
N VAL A 89 -5.07 -7.34 -7.52
CA VAL A 89 -5.04 -5.86 -7.63
C VAL A 89 -6.28 -5.23 -7.01
N ILE A 90 -7.49 -5.76 -7.29
CA ILE A 90 -8.73 -5.26 -6.68
C ILE A 90 -8.65 -5.38 -5.17
N LEU A 91 -8.24 -6.56 -4.67
CA LEU A 91 -8.10 -6.79 -3.24
C LEU A 91 -7.08 -5.82 -2.62
N ALA A 92 -5.90 -5.66 -3.23
CA ALA A 92 -4.87 -4.77 -2.71
C ALA A 92 -5.37 -3.32 -2.58
N ILE A 93 -6.03 -2.80 -3.61
CA ILE A 93 -6.53 -1.42 -3.63
C ILE A 93 -7.67 -1.25 -2.62
N VAL A 94 -8.71 -2.09 -2.71
CA VAL A 94 -9.91 -1.95 -1.86
C VAL A 94 -9.58 -2.18 -0.39
N CYS A 95 -8.79 -3.23 -0.09
CA CYS A 95 -8.37 -3.53 1.27
C CYS A 95 -7.53 -2.40 1.86
N THR A 96 -6.56 -1.86 1.12
CA THR A 96 -5.74 -0.72 1.58
C THR A 96 -6.59 0.52 1.84
N LEU A 97 -7.55 0.84 0.98
CA LEU A 97 -8.47 1.96 1.18
C LEU A 97 -9.31 1.77 2.44
N VAL A 98 -9.95 0.61 2.61
CA VAL A 98 -10.80 0.30 3.78
C VAL A 98 -9.97 0.31 5.07
N THR A 99 -8.79 -0.32 5.07
CA THR A 99 -7.83 -0.28 6.19
C THR A 99 -7.49 1.15 6.59
N THR A 100 -7.17 1.99 5.60
CA THR A 100 -6.81 3.40 5.84
C THR A 100 -7.99 4.19 6.41
N ILE A 101 -9.19 4.01 5.85
CA ILE A 101 -10.41 4.67 6.34
C ILE A 101 -10.68 4.31 7.80
N ILE A 102 -10.63 3.03 8.15
CA ILE A 102 -10.82 2.54 9.53
C ILE A 102 -9.76 3.16 10.46
N SER A 103 -8.48 3.12 10.06
CA SER A 103 -7.38 3.70 10.84
C SER A 103 -7.56 5.19 11.10
N VAL A 104 -7.95 5.94 10.07
CA VAL A 104 -8.18 7.39 10.17
C VAL A 104 -9.38 7.70 11.05
N ILE A 105 -10.51 7.01 10.87
CA ILE A 105 -11.71 7.24 11.68
C ILE A 105 -11.39 6.98 13.15
N ILE A 106 -10.83 5.82 13.49
CA ILE A 106 -10.52 5.48 14.89
C ILE A 106 -9.45 6.42 15.46
N GLY A 107 -8.34 6.61 14.75
CA GLY A 107 -7.21 7.39 15.26
C GLY A 107 -7.51 8.87 15.40
N VAL A 108 -8.12 9.48 14.38
CA VAL A 108 -8.42 10.93 14.41
C VAL A 108 -9.53 11.25 15.39
N SER A 109 -10.61 10.44 15.46
CA SER A 109 -11.67 10.64 16.45
C SER A 109 -11.15 10.52 17.88
N SER A 110 -10.33 9.50 18.15
CA SER A 110 -9.66 9.29 19.43
C SER A 110 -8.84 10.52 19.85
N ALA A 111 -8.00 11.05 18.96
CA ALA A 111 -7.17 12.22 19.22
C ALA A 111 -7.96 13.50 19.45
N VAL A 112 -8.98 13.78 18.61
CA VAL A 112 -9.74 15.05 18.62
C VAL A 112 -10.74 15.11 19.77
N LEU A 113 -11.44 14.02 20.08
CA LEU A 113 -12.37 13.95 21.20
C LEU A 113 -11.61 13.92 22.54
N GLY A 114 -10.53 13.12 22.61
CA GLY A 114 -9.69 13.05 23.80
C GLY A 114 -10.37 12.48 25.05
N GLY A 115 -9.78 12.74 26.23
CA GLY A 115 -10.35 12.37 27.52
C GLY A 115 -10.67 10.88 27.63
N TRP A 116 -11.82 10.56 28.26
CA TRP A 116 -12.28 9.19 28.45
C TRP A 116 -12.52 8.42 27.16
N PHE A 117 -13.00 9.11 26.10
CA PHE A 117 -13.22 8.48 24.79
C PHE A 117 -11.90 7.94 24.23
N ASP A 118 -10.86 8.76 24.25
CA ASP A 118 -9.52 8.36 23.79
C ASP A 118 -8.98 7.18 24.60
N LEU A 119 -9.13 7.24 25.93
CA LEU A 119 -8.65 6.18 26.82
C LEU A 119 -9.34 4.84 26.54
N ILE A 120 -10.67 4.82 26.42
CA ILE A 120 -11.43 3.58 26.14
C ILE A 120 -11.07 3.03 24.76
N VAL A 121 -11.08 3.88 23.73
CA VAL A 121 -10.76 3.44 22.34
C VAL A 121 -9.35 2.87 22.27
N GLN A 122 -8.37 3.51 22.93
CA GLN A 122 -7.00 2.98 22.91
C GLN A 122 -6.86 1.68 23.70
N ARG A 123 -7.59 1.47 24.79
CA ARG A 123 -7.60 0.18 25.51
C ARG A 123 -8.18 -0.94 24.65
N LEU A 124 -9.22 -0.67 23.87
CA LEU A 124 -9.76 -1.65 22.91
C LEU A 124 -8.75 -1.95 21.81
N VAL A 125 -8.11 -0.92 21.23
CA VAL A 125 -7.05 -1.09 20.23
C VAL A 125 -5.87 -1.89 20.81
N ASP A 126 -5.43 -1.59 22.03
CA ASP A 126 -4.33 -2.30 22.70
C ASP A 126 -4.69 -3.78 22.90
N GLY A 127 -5.87 -4.08 23.43
CA GLY A 127 -6.35 -5.46 23.63
C GLY A 127 -6.42 -6.22 22.30
N PHE A 128 -6.91 -5.57 21.24
CA PHE A 128 -6.98 -6.18 19.91
C PHE A 128 -5.59 -6.49 19.34
N GLN A 129 -4.62 -5.61 19.55
CA GLN A 129 -3.24 -5.79 19.08
C GLN A 129 -2.42 -6.82 19.89
N CYS A 130 -2.91 -7.29 21.05
CA CYS A 130 -2.29 -8.40 21.78
C CYS A 130 -2.42 -9.74 21.03
N ILE A 131 -3.40 -9.86 20.11
CA ILE A 131 -3.60 -11.06 19.31
C ILE A 131 -2.85 -10.87 17.98
N PRO A 132 -2.02 -11.84 17.55
CA PRO A 132 -1.38 -11.77 16.24
C PRO A 132 -2.40 -11.58 15.11
N GLY A 133 -2.19 -10.56 14.25
CA GLY A 133 -3.16 -10.17 13.22
C GLY A 133 -3.55 -11.29 12.26
N VAL A 134 -2.60 -12.19 11.94
CA VAL A 134 -2.85 -13.38 11.10
C VAL A 134 -3.90 -14.30 11.73
N LEU A 135 -3.84 -14.52 13.06
CA LEU A 135 -4.81 -15.36 13.75
C LEU A 135 -6.21 -14.74 13.71
N ILE A 136 -6.31 -13.42 13.91
CA ILE A 136 -7.60 -12.72 13.82
C ILE A 136 -8.18 -12.88 12.41
N THR A 137 -7.36 -12.66 11.38
CA THR A 137 -7.78 -12.83 9.98
C THR A 137 -8.27 -14.26 9.72
N MET A 138 -7.55 -15.29 10.21
CA MET A 138 -7.94 -16.69 10.07
C MET A 138 -9.27 -16.99 10.79
N ILE A 139 -9.46 -16.49 12.02
CA ILE A 139 -10.72 -16.67 12.77
C ILE A 139 -11.88 -16.00 12.02
N MET A 140 -11.68 -14.77 11.52
CA MET A 140 -12.70 -14.07 10.75
C MET A 140 -13.08 -14.87 9.48
N MET A 141 -12.09 -15.37 8.73
CA MET A 141 -12.34 -16.18 7.55
C MET A 141 -13.00 -17.52 7.88
N ALA A 142 -12.68 -18.15 9.01
CA ALA A 142 -13.32 -19.39 9.46
C ALA A 142 -14.82 -19.18 9.75
N ILE A 143 -15.19 -18.01 10.28
CA ILE A 143 -16.59 -17.66 10.61
C ILE A 143 -17.35 -17.17 9.37
N MET A 144 -16.72 -16.30 8.56
CA MET A 144 -17.39 -15.66 7.41
C MET A 144 -17.41 -16.53 6.15
N GLY A 145 -16.58 -17.57 6.09
CA GLY A 145 -16.39 -18.40 4.91
C GLY A 145 -15.41 -17.81 3.90
N LYS A 146 -15.20 -18.55 2.79
CA LYS A 146 -14.27 -18.16 1.73
C LYS A 146 -14.93 -17.22 0.73
N GLY A 147 -14.19 -16.22 0.27
CA GLY A 147 -14.64 -15.28 -0.74
C GLY A 147 -13.84 -13.99 -0.74
N LEU A 148 -13.90 -13.26 -1.85
CA LEU A 148 -13.17 -12.00 -2.00
C LEU A 148 -13.66 -10.91 -1.03
N PRO A 149 -14.97 -10.64 -0.85
CA PRO A 149 -15.45 -9.66 0.12
C PRO A 149 -15.09 -10.02 1.57
N GLN A 150 -15.21 -11.31 1.93
CA GLN A 150 -14.87 -11.81 3.25
C GLN A 150 -13.39 -11.61 3.55
N LEU A 151 -12.53 -11.92 2.58
CA LEU A 151 -11.09 -11.75 2.70
C LEU A 151 -10.70 -10.27 2.85
N ILE A 152 -11.34 -9.37 2.09
CA ILE A 152 -11.15 -7.93 2.23
C ILE A 152 -11.48 -7.47 3.66
N ILE A 153 -12.62 -7.85 4.19
CA ILE A 153 -13.05 -7.47 5.55
C ILE A 153 -12.09 -8.06 6.59
N ALA A 154 -11.75 -9.34 6.44
CA ALA A 154 -10.88 -10.05 7.37
C ALA A 154 -9.45 -9.48 7.44
N ILE A 155 -8.94 -8.90 6.36
CA ILE A 155 -7.64 -8.22 6.34
C ILE A 155 -7.79 -6.75 6.75
N ALA A 156 -8.80 -6.04 6.23
CA ALA A 156 -8.91 -4.60 6.41
C ALA A 156 -9.27 -4.18 7.83
N VAL A 157 -10.13 -4.93 8.53
CA VAL A 157 -10.55 -4.57 9.89
C VAL A 157 -9.40 -4.67 10.88
N PRO A 158 -8.68 -5.80 11.00
CA PRO A 158 -7.51 -5.89 11.88
C PRO A 158 -6.41 -4.89 11.51
N GLY A 159 -6.12 -4.74 10.22
CA GLY A 159 -5.15 -3.78 9.72
C GLY A 159 -5.52 -2.34 10.05
N GLY A 160 -6.80 -2.01 9.93
CA GLY A 160 -7.33 -0.69 10.25
C GLY A 160 -7.24 -0.34 11.73
N ILE A 161 -7.60 -1.28 12.60
CA ILE A 161 -7.44 -1.14 14.07
C ILE A 161 -5.95 -0.98 14.41
N GLY A 162 -5.07 -1.80 13.80
CA GLY A 162 -3.63 -1.71 14.00
C GLY A 162 -3.02 -0.37 13.59
N GLY A 163 -3.48 0.21 12.48
CA GLY A 163 -3.05 1.52 12.00
C GLY A 163 -3.58 2.72 12.77
N ALA A 164 -4.63 2.54 13.59
CA ALA A 164 -5.29 3.61 14.33
C ALA A 164 -4.34 4.38 15.25
N ARG A 165 -3.37 3.70 15.88
CA ARG A 165 -2.38 4.32 16.77
C ARG A 165 -1.48 5.31 16.03
N LEU A 166 -1.06 4.98 14.81
CA LEU A 166 -0.26 5.88 13.98
C LEU A 166 -1.06 7.14 13.61
N MET A 167 -2.30 6.96 13.17
CA MET A 167 -3.19 8.08 12.80
C MET A 167 -3.53 8.95 14.01
N ARG A 168 -3.72 8.36 15.19
CA ARG A 168 -3.90 9.08 16.45
C ARG A 168 -2.67 9.93 16.78
N SER A 169 -1.47 9.38 16.70
CA SER A 169 -0.22 10.12 16.96
C SER A 169 -0.07 11.31 16.02
N ALA A 170 -0.36 11.11 14.73
CA ALA A 170 -0.36 12.18 13.73
C ALA A 170 -1.37 13.29 14.07
N ALA A 171 -2.60 12.92 14.43
CA ALA A 171 -3.64 13.87 14.78
C ALA A 171 -3.29 14.66 16.06
N PHE A 172 -2.64 14.02 17.05
CA PHE A 172 -2.16 14.68 18.26
C PHE A 172 -1.14 15.78 17.96
N SER A 173 -0.25 15.61 16.98
CA SER A 173 0.75 16.63 16.63
C SER A 173 0.13 17.92 16.07
N VAL A 174 -1.10 17.85 15.57
CA VAL A 174 -1.79 18.97 14.91
C VAL A 174 -2.94 19.55 15.73
N LYS A 175 -3.64 18.73 16.55
CA LYS A 175 -4.89 19.12 17.23
C LYS A 175 -4.75 20.34 18.12
N ASP A 176 -3.55 20.59 18.65
CA ASP A 176 -3.25 21.70 19.57
C ASP A 176 -2.54 22.89 18.90
N ALA A 177 -2.44 22.88 17.58
CA ALA A 177 -1.92 24.01 16.81
C ALA A 177 -2.76 25.27 17.03
N GLY A 178 -2.13 26.46 17.03
CA GLY A 178 -2.78 27.73 17.38
C GLY A 178 -4.08 28.00 16.58
N TYR A 179 -4.08 27.71 15.28
CA TYR A 179 -5.29 27.87 14.43
C TYR A 179 -6.42 26.89 14.80
N VAL A 180 -6.10 25.68 15.27
CA VAL A 180 -7.10 24.69 15.72
C VAL A 180 -7.68 25.12 17.07
N ARG A 181 -6.83 25.62 18.00
CA ARG A 181 -7.27 26.18 19.27
C ARG A 181 -8.17 27.42 19.07
N MET A 182 -7.80 28.32 18.17
CA MET A 182 -8.63 29.48 17.85
C MET A 182 -10.01 29.05 17.30
N SER A 183 -10.05 28.08 16.40
CA SER A 183 -11.31 27.51 15.91
C SER A 183 -12.17 26.93 17.05
N ARG A 184 -11.54 26.29 18.05
CA ARG A 184 -12.24 25.77 19.24
C ARG A 184 -12.85 26.91 20.09
N LEU A 185 -12.09 27.99 20.30
CA LEU A 185 -12.56 29.17 21.06
C LEU A 185 -13.74 29.86 20.37
N LEU A 186 -13.80 29.81 19.02
CA LEU A 186 -14.92 30.29 18.20
C LEU A 186 -16.13 29.33 18.20
N GLY A 187 -16.13 28.28 19.04
CA GLY A 187 -17.28 27.38 19.21
C GLY A 187 -17.42 26.28 18.14
N SER A 188 -16.37 26.02 17.31
CA SER A 188 -16.47 24.97 16.28
C SER A 188 -16.61 23.57 16.89
N LYS A 189 -17.46 22.72 16.26
CA LYS A 189 -17.66 21.31 16.65
C LYS A 189 -16.40 20.46 16.43
N SER A 190 -16.21 19.43 17.25
CA SER A 190 -15.04 18.54 17.16
C SER A 190 -14.91 17.85 15.80
N ALA A 191 -16.02 17.35 15.26
CA ALA A 191 -16.04 16.73 13.93
C ALA A 191 -15.59 17.71 12.84
N TRP A 192 -16.06 18.97 12.89
CA TRP A 192 -15.66 19.99 11.93
C TRP A 192 -14.15 20.30 12.02
N ARG A 193 -13.60 20.42 13.23
CA ARG A 193 -12.15 20.60 13.44
C ARG A 193 -11.35 19.42 12.91
N ALA A 194 -11.83 18.18 13.15
CA ALA A 194 -11.21 16.97 12.61
C ALA A 194 -11.10 17.02 11.09
N ILE A 195 -12.23 17.29 10.41
CA ILE A 195 -12.30 17.24 8.93
C ILE A 195 -11.60 18.46 8.30
N LYS A 196 -11.82 19.67 8.84
CA LYS A 196 -11.35 20.92 8.20
C LYS A 196 -9.92 21.29 8.56
N HIS A 197 -9.44 20.90 9.74
CA HIS A 197 -8.14 21.33 10.24
C HIS A 197 -7.16 20.18 10.45
N VAL A 198 -7.58 19.08 11.10
CA VAL A 198 -6.65 17.99 11.43
C VAL A 198 -6.37 17.14 10.21
N LEU A 199 -7.42 16.61 9.57
CA LEU A 199 -7.30 15.67 8.44
C LEU A 199 -6.47 16.22 7.28
N PRO A 200 -6.66 17.47 6.78
CA PRO A 200 -5.83 17.99 5.69
C PRO A 200 -4.35 18.15 6.05
N ASN A 201 -4.04 18.40 7.31
CA ASN A 201 -2.66 18.56 7.75
C ASN A 201 -1.91 17.23 7.94
N ILE A 202 -2.63 16.13 8.22
CA ILE A 202 -2.03 14.79 8.31
C ILE A 202 -2.15 14.00 7.01
N MET A 203 -2.78 14.58 5.97
CA MET A 203 -2.97 13.91 4.66
C MET A 203 -1.67 13.37 4.05
N PRO A 204 -0.52 14.08 4.10
CA PRO A 204 0.74 13.52 3.62
C PRO A 204 1.10 12.21 4.31
N LEU A 205 0.92 12.11 5.62
CA LEU A 205 1.20 10.89 6.38
C LEU A 205 0.20 9.76 6.05
N ILE A 206 -1.07 10.10 5.84
CA ILE A 206 -2.09 9.12 5.39
C ILE A 206 -1.68 8.52 4.06
N ILE A 207 -1.29 9.35 3.08
CA ILE A 207 -0.85 8.89 1.74
C ILE A 207 0.41 8.02 1.84
N ILE A 208 1.39 8.43 2.66
CA ILE A 208 2.61 7.65 2.89
C ILE A 208 2.27 6.28 3.47
N ASN A 209 1.43 6.23 4.50
CA ASN A 209 1.05 4.98 5.14
C ASN A 209 0.24 4.07 4.19
N MET A 210 -0.66 4.67 3.41
CA MET A 210 -1.46 3.95 2.41
C MET A 210 -0.57 3.32 1.33
N ALA A 211 0.37 4.09 0.77
CA ALA A 211 1.30 3.58 -0.24
C ALA A 211 2.21 2.47 0.32
N GLY A 212 2.69 2.62 1.56
CA GLY A 212 3.53 1.61 2.21
C GLY A 212 2.78 0.34 2.63
N SER A 213 1.47 0.40 2.84
CA SER A 213 0.68 -0.77 3.25
C SER A 213 0.25 -1.68 2.09
N LEU A 214 0.30 -1.20 0.84
CA LEU A 214 -0.10 -1.98 -0.34
C LEU A 214 0.63 -3.33 -0.42
N SER A 215 1.95 -3.32 -0.30
CA SER A 215 2.76 -4.55 -0.36
C SER A 215 2.42 -5.52 0.76
N GLY A 216 2.16 -5.01 1.97
CA GLY A 216 1.75 -5.82 3.11
C GLY A 216 0.41 -6.51 2.89
N VAL A 217 -0.56 -5.81 2.30
CA VAL A 217 -1.87 -6.37 1.95
C VAL A 217 -1.75 -7.49 0.92
N ILE A 218 -0.93 -7.30 -0.14
CA ILE A 218 -0.69 -8.32 -1.18
C ILE A 218 -0.06 -9.57 -0.55
N MET A 219 0.93 -9.40 0.31
CA MET A 219 1.57 -10.51 1.01
C MET A 219 0.62 -11.22 1.97
N GLN A 220 -0.26 -10.49 2.64
CA GLN A 220 -1.26 -11.07 3.53
C GLN A 220 -2.34 -11.83 2.76
N GLU A 221 -2.78 -11.32 1.60
CA GLU A 221 -3.69 -12.04 0.69
C GLU A 221 -3.06 -13.37 0.24
N ALA A 222 -1.83 -13.34 -0.25
CA ALA A 222 -1.12 -14.55 -0.67
C ALA A 222 -0.96 -15.55 0.49
N SER A 223 -0.65 -15.06 1.70
CA SER A 223 -0.53 -15.90 2.90
C SER A 223 -1.85 -16.54 3.31
N MET A 224 -2.98 -15.80 3.24
CA MET A 224 -4.31 -16.36 3.55
C MET A 224 -4.72 -17.42 2.54
N ASN A 225 -4.49 -17.19 1.26
CA ASN A 225 -4.70 -18.19 0.22
C ASN A 225 -3.81 -19.42 0.45
N PHE A 226 -2.54 -19.21 0.81
CA PHE A 226 -1.60 -20.32 1.11
C PHE A 226 -2.07 -21.16 2.31
N LEU A 227 -2.63 -20.54 3.33
CA LEU A 227 -3.18 -21.23 4.50
C LEU A 227 -4.56 -21.86 4.25
N GLY A 228 -5.14 -21.69 3.05
CA GLY A 228 -6.44 -22.23 2.69
C GLY A 228 -7.65 -21.40 3.13
N TYR A 229 -7.41 -20.21 3.71
CA TYR A 229 -8.43 -19.25 4.16
C TYR A 229 -8.57 -18.05 3.20
N GLY A 230 -8.36 -18.27 1.91
CA GLY A 230 -8.39 -17.22 0.91
C GLY A 230 -9.72 -17.12 0.15
N VAL A 231 -9.59 -16.87 -1.16
CA VAL A 231 -10.74 -16.76 -2.07
C VAL A 231 -11.49 -18.09 -2.22
N ALA A 232 -12.72 -18.00 -2.75
CA ALA A 232 -13.53 -19.19 -3.03
C ALA A 232 -12.87 -20.08 -4.11
N VAL A 233 -13.14 -21.38 -4.05
CA VAL A 233 -12.70 -22.33 -5.06
C VAL A 233 -13.21 -21.89 -6.44
N GLY A 234 -12.35 -21.93 -7.45
CA GLY A 234 -12.69 -21.47 -8.81
C GLY A 234 -12.44 -19.99 -9.07
N THR A 235 -12.17 -19.17 -8.03
CA THR A 235 -11.75 -17.78 -8.22
C THR A 235 -10.23 -17.74 -8.51
N PRO A 236 -9.79 -17.29 -9.70
CA PRO A 236 -8.37 -17.17 -9.98
C PRO A 236 -7.68 -16.19 -9.02
N SER A 237 -6.61 -16.64 -8.38
CA SER A 237 -5.74 -15.83 -7.53
C SER A 237 -4.34 -16.44 -7.56
N TRP A 238 -3.33 -15.60 -7.54
CA TRP A 238 -1.93 -16.06 -7.55
C TRP A 238 -1.58 -16.89 -6.32
N GLY A 239 -2.06 -16.48 -5.13
CA GLY A 239 -1.84 -17.23 -3.89
C GLY A 239 -2.54 -18.60 -3.90
N TYR A 240 -3.76 -18.67 -4.43
CA TYR A 240 -4.48 -19.93 -4.61
C TYR A 240 -3.73 -20.87 -5.58
N MET A 241 -3.24 -20.36 -6.70
CA MET A 241 -2.49 -21.14 -7.69
C MET A 241 -1.22 -21.74 -7.07
N ILE A 242 -0.44 -20.98 -6.31
CA ILE A 242 0.76 -21.50 -5.62
C ILE A 242 0.41 -22.64 -4.69
N THR A 243 -0.67 -22.50 -3.92
CA THR A 243 -1.03 -23.43 -2.87
C THR A 243 -1.59 -24.75 -3.40
N TYR A 244 -2.61 -24.65 -4.24
CA TYR A 244 -3.37 -25.82 -4.67
C TYR A 244 -2.81 -26.49 -5.92
N GLN A 245 -2.21 -25.70 -6.82
CA GLN A 245 -1.65 -26.21 -8.07
C GLN A 245 -0.13 -26.39 -7.97
N GLY A 246 0.57 -25.33 -7.56
CA GLY A 246 2.03 -25.29 -7.54
C GLY A 246 2.63 -26.24 -6.52
N ARG A 247 2.08 -26.29 -5.28
CA ARG A 247 2.58 -27.18 -4.24
C ARG A 247 2.33 -28.65 -4.56
N ALA A 248 1.13 -28.98 -5.07
CA ALA A 248 0.76 -30.34 -5.39
C ALA A 248 1.58 -30.91 -6.57
N ASN A 249 1.97 -30.06 -7.53
CA ASN A 249 2.63 -30.45 -8.77
C ASN A 249 4.08 -29.92 -8.87
N MET A 250 4.74 -29.65 -7.74
CA MET A 250 6.03 -28.97 -7.72
C MET A 250 7.13 -29.72 -8.50
N TYR A 251 7.07 -31.04 -8.54
CA TYR A 251 8.05 -31.88 -9.26
C TYR A 251 7.70 -32.11 -10.73
N THR A 252 6.42 -32.09 -11.09
CA THR A 252 5.94 -32.37 -12.46
C THR A 252 5.69 -31.09 -13.24
N ALA A 253 5.22 -30.04 -12.59
CA ALA A 253 4.84 -28.77 -13.21
C ALA A 253 5.28 -27.57 -12.35
N PRO A 254 6.59 -27.32 -12.17
CA PRO A 254 7.12 -26.26 -11.30
C PRO A 254 6.69 -24.85 -11.72
N TRP A 255 6.33 -24.65 -12.99
CA TRP A 255 5.83 -23.36 -13.51
C TRP A 255 4.55 -22.89 -12.82
N LEU A 256 3.72 -23.81 -12.28
CA LEU A 256 2.50 -23.48 -11.55
C LEU A 256 2.76 -22.76 -10.22
N ALA A 257 3.93 -22.90 -9.65
CA ALA A 257 4.38 -22.12 -8.50
C ALA A 257 5.23 -20.90 -8.92
N LEU A 258 6.10 -21.07 -9.91
CA LEU A 258 7.08 -20.08 -10.32
C LEU A 258 6.42 -18.82 -10.91
N TYR A 259 5.50 -18.97 -11.85
CA TYR A 259 4.90 -17.83 -12.55
C TYR A 259 4.05 -16.95 -11.62
N PRO A 260 3.10 -17.48 -10.81
CA PRO A 260 2.37 -16.62 -9.88
C PRO A 260 3.28 -16.05 -8.78
N GLY A 261 4.32 -16.79 -8.36
CA GLY A 261 5.33 -16.28 -7.43
C GLY A 261 6.07 -15.07 -7.98
N LEU A 262 6.47 -15.11 -9.26
CA LEU A 262 7.09 -13.97 -9.94
C LEU A 262 6.14 -12.77 -10.07
N CYS A 263 4.85 -13.02 -10.36
CA CYS A 263 3.85 -11.95 -10.40
C CYS A 263 3.69 -11.25 -9.05
N ILE A 264 3.57 -12.03 -7.96
CA ILE A 264 3.50 -11.48 -6.59
C ILE A 264 4.78 -10.70 -6.27
N MET A 265 5.95 -11.27 -6.55
CA MET A 265 7.25 -10.62 -6.32
C MET A 265 7.34 -9.27 -7.03
N LEU A 266 7.00 -9.23 -8.32
CA LEU A 266 7.04 -7.99 -9.11
C LEU A 266 6.06 -6.93 -8.60
N LEU A 267 4.84 -7.32 -8.25
CA LEU A 267 3.82 -6.39 -7.74
C LEU A 267 4.22 -5.85 -6.36
N VAL A 268 4.68 -6.71 -5.44
CA VAL A 268 5.15 -6.31 -4.11
C VAL A 268 6.37 -5.39 -4.21
N PHE A 269 7.32 -5.74 -5.08
CA PHE A 269 8.51 -4.92 -5.31
C PHE A 269 8.14 -3.54 -5.86
N ALA A 270 7.25 -3.49 -6.85
CA ALA A 270 6.74 -2.25 -7.43
C ALA A 270 6.03 -1.38 -6.39
N ALA A 271 5.16 -1.98 -5.56
CA ALA A 271 4.45 -1.29 -4.50
C ALA A 271 5.41 -0.69 -3.43
N ASN A 272 6.44 -1.45 -3.04
CA ASN A 272 7.46 -0.95 -2.10
C ASN A 272 8.25 0.22 -2.69
N MET A 273 8.76 0.08 -3.93
CA MET A 273 9.51 1.16 -4.61
C MET A 273 8.69 2.44 -4.74
N PHE A 274 7.41 2.31 -5.10
CA PHE A 274 6.49 3.44 -5.18
C PHE A 274 6.22 4.04 -3.80
N GLY A 275 5.94 3.21 -2.80
CA GLY A 275 5.70 3.63 -1.42
C GLY A 275 6.87 4.42 -0.82
N ASP A 276 8.10 3.95 -0.99
CA ASP A 276 9.31 4.63 -0.53
C ASP A 276 9.51 5.97 -1.25
N ALA A 277 9.26 6.01 -2.55
CA ALA A 277 9.36 7.26 -3.31
C ALA A 277 8.32 8.31 -2.87
N ILE A 278 7.08 7.89 -2.61
CA ILE A 278 6.02 8.74 -2.07
C ILE A 278 6.40 9.26 -0.69
N ARG A 279 6.93 8.40 0.18
CA ARG A 279 7.42 8.77 1.51
C ARG A 279 8.49 9.85 1.41
N ASP A 280 9.50 9.64 0.58
CA ASP A 280 10.60 10.58 0.40
C ASP A 280 10.16 11.94 -0.16
N LEU A 281 9.16 11.94 -1.04
CA LEU A 281 8.63 13.17 -1.64
C LEU A 281 7.70 13.95 -0.70
N LEU A 282 6.93 13.25 0.14
CA LEU A 282 5.92 13.86 1.00
C LEU A 282 6.43 14.13 2.43
N ASP A 283 7.49 13.44 2.91
CA ASP A 283 7.98 13.63 4.28
C ASP A 283 8.59 15.03 4.44
N PRO A 284 7.99 15.90 5.29
CA PRO A 284 8.51 17.25 5.52
C PRO A 284 9.88 17.28 6.19
N ARG A 285 10.23 16.21 6.94
CA ARG A 285 11.50 16.12 7.68
C ARG A 285 12.67 15.95 6.72
N LEU A 286 12.47 15.26 5.60
CA LEU A 286 13.49 15.11 4.56
C LEU A 286 13.69 16.41 3.74
N LYS A 287 12.66 17.27 3.66
CA LYS A 287 12.75 18.57 2.96
C LYS A 287 13.48 19.66 3.78
N GLY A 288 13.62 19.49 5.09
CA GLY A 288 14.26 20.47 6.01
C GLY A 288 15.57 19.99 6.64
N GLY A 289 16.04 18.78 6.34
CA GLY A 289 17.25 18.22 6.92
C GLY A 289 18.53 18.93 6.43
N VAL A 290 19.55 18.94 7.27
CA VAL A 290 20.88 19.56 7.06
C VAL A 290 21.58 19.12 5.76
N GLY A 291 21.12 18.04 5.12
CA GLY A 291 21.62 17.54 3.83
C GLY A 291 21.05 18.24 2.58
N SER A 292 20.02 19.09 2.71
CA SER A 292 19.39 19.80 1.58
C SER A 292 20.10 21.13 1.21
N TYR A 293 21.17 21.50 1.91
CA TYR A 293 22.02 22.59 1.44
C TYR A 293 22.84 22.05 0.25
N SER A 294 22.43 22.46 -0.96
CA SER A 294 23.24 22.26 -2.16
C SER A 294 24.68 22.62 -1.85
N ASN A 295 25.65 21.74 -2.15
CA ASN A 295 27.09 21.99 -1.99
C ASN A 295 27.51 23.38 -2.54
N LYS A 296 26.77 23.88 -3.53
CA LYS A 296 26.91 25.22 -4.12
C LYS A 296 26.52 26.36 -3.16
N LYS A 297 25.56 26.15 -2.22
CA LYS A 297 25.20 27.16 -1.20
C LYS A 297 26.17 27.11 -0.03
N ILE A 298 26.64 25.95 0.37
CA ILE A 298 27.64 25.78 1.44
C ILE A 298 28.95 26.43 0.99
N SER A 299 29.40 26.20 -0.25
CA SER A 299 30.62 26.82 -0.76
C SER A 299 30.52 28.34 -0.89
N LYS A 300 29.37 28.89 -1.30
CA LYS A 300 29.12 30.34 -1.30
C LYS A 300 29.10 30.94 0.11
N PHE A 301 28.58 30.26 1.09
CA PHE A 301 28.53 30.71 2.49
C PHE A 301 29.92 30.65 3.12
N ALA A 302 30.67 29.58 2.87
CA ALA A 302 32.07 29.43 3.30
C ALA A 302 32.97 30.50 2.70
N LYS A 303 32.86 30.81 1.39
CA LYS A 303 33.58 31.92 0.76
C LYS A 303 33.25 33.27 1.40
N LYS A 304 31.98 33.56 1.66
CA LYS A 304 31.56 34.82 2.30
C LYS A 304 32.08 34.98 3.72
N ILE A 305 32.21 33.90 4.48
CA ILE A 305 32.81 33.90 5.83
C ILE A 305 34.32 34.11 5.75
N ALA A 306 34.99 33.44 4.80
CA ALA A 306 36.42 33.59 4.58
C ALA A 306 36.79 35.05 4.17
N GLU A 307 36.04 35.66 3.25
CA GLU A 307 36.19 37.06 2.86
C GLU A 307 35.96 38.03 4.03
N LYS A 308 34.97 37.74 4.90
CA LYS A 308 34.71 38.57 6.09
C LYS A 308 35.84 38.46 7.12
N ARG A 309 36.40 37.27 7.32
CA ARG A 309 37.56 37.06 8.20
C ARG A 309 38.82 37.72 7.67
N ALA A 310 39.08 37.66 6.37
CA ALA A 310 40.20 38.33 5.73
C ALA A 310 40.11 39.87 5.86
N LYS A 311 38.90 40.46 5.67
CA LYS A 311 38.67 41.88 5.87
C LYS A 311 38.80 42.35 7.32
N MET A 312 38.48 41.52 8.30
CA MET A 312 38.67 41.81 9.72
C MET A 312 40.17 41.74 10.11
N ALA A 313 40.88 40.76 9.59
CA ALA A 313 42.35 40.65 9.81
C ALA A 313 43.11 41.80 9.19
N ALA A 314 42.74 42.31 8.00
CA ALA A 314 43.33 43.46 7.35
C ALA A 314 43.01 44.84 8.02
N LYS A 315 42.01 44.87 8.93
CA LYS A 315 41.68 46.08 9.72
C LYS A 315 42.33 46.09 11.12
N ALA A 316 42.89 44.98 11.54
CA ALA A 316 43.47 44.80 12.87
C ALA A 316 45.01 44.80 12.85
N GLY A 317 45.71 44.92 11.69
CA GLY A 317 47.08 45.22 11.45
C GLY A 317 47.20 46.58 10.82
#